data_546aacc110f4283de4126c3302ae8784
#
_entry.id   546aacc110f4283de4126c3302ae8784
#
_cell.length_a   1.000
_cell.length_b   1.000
_cell.length_c   1.000
_cell.angle_alpha   90.00
_cell.angle_beta   90.00
_cell.angle_gamma   90.00
#
_symmetry.space_group_name_H-M   'P 1'
#
loop_
_entity.id
_entity.type
_entity.pdbx_description
1 polymer ?
#
loop_
_entity_poly.entity_id
_entity_poly.type
_entity_poly.pdbx_seq_one_letter_code
_entity_poly.pdbx_strand_id
1 'polypeptide(L)'
;MSNVRSVDEAKRRLDEMAAEFSSKKTDLSAEAQKKAEAYNAAFWETMHTGMPQNSMKEGSDGAGGYLVPDTYEKDLVQALSERNVIRQVATTIPTTHKMHIPIAYGMGDAQWVIEGQPWSFNKASFGEVVLDAHKLGTSILASDEMLEDGGVDLEKHIRSFFAERIGEAEEEAFIHGNGKGKPLGLIHQADVGAESEVEGEISIDDMANLEFSLRRPYRENAVWLISEEAYGRLRCVRQYNGRLLWNENLKEGESQKLFGHPIYVCKALDKVAPGSIPVMFGDFRYFWIGDRGKRVMKRLVERYADRGQVAFITSERVDAKLVLPEAVKMLKISGTPATEPEA
;
A
#
# COMPACT_ATOMS: atom_id res chain seq x y z
N MET A 1 -23.87 -57.75 18.26
CA MET A 1 -24.41 -56.50 18.87
C MET A 1 -23.45 -55.73 19.77
N SER A 2 -22.24 -56.25 20.06
CA SER A 2 -21.24 -55.53 20.89
C SER A 2 -20.43 -54.42 20.20
N ASN A 3 -20.22 -54.50 18.88
CA ASN A 3 -19.41 -53.55 18.15
C ASN A 3 -20.09 -52.18 17.85
N VAL A 4 -21.42 -52.12 17.82
CA VAL A 4 -22.15 -50.87 17.54
C VAL A 4 -22.10 -49.93 18.76
N ARG A 5 -22.19 -50.47 19.99
CA ARG A 5 -22.08 -49.65 21.21
C ARG A 5 -20.72 -49.02 21.41
N SER A 6 -19.62 -49.65 20.95
CA SER A 6 -18.26 -49.09 21.02
C SER A 6 -18.01 -47.92 20.04
N VAL A 7 -18.67 -47.98 18.88
CA VAL A 7 -18.54 -46.90 17.87
C VAL A 7 -19.33 -45.65 18.29
N ASP A 8 -20.52 -45.81 18.84
CA ASP A 8 -21.33 -44.70 19.33
C ASP A 8 -20.67 -44.02 20.57
N GLU A 9 -20.04 -44.81 21.44
CA GLU A 9 -19.33 -44.32 22.60
C GLU A 9 -18.03 -43.58 22.19
N ALA A 10 -17.33 -44.07 21.18
CA ALA A 10 -16.15 -43.40 20.59
C ALA A 10 -16.53 -42.08 19.91
N LYS A 11 -17.65 -42.06 19.19
CA LYS A 11 -18.16 -40.87 18.54
C LYS A 11 -18.55 -39.79 19.55
N ARG A 12 -19.26 -40.21 20.64
CA ARG A 12 -19.63 -39.28 21.71
C ARG A 12 -18.44 -38.69 22.42
N ARG A 13 -17.35 -39.44 22.65
CA ARG A 13 -16.10 -38.92 23.21
C ARG A 13 -15.40 -37.95 22.27
N LEU A 14 -15.41 -38.21 20.96
CA LEU A 14 -14.89 -37.29 19.95
C LEU A 14 -15.65 -35.96 19.91
N ASP A 15 -16.97 -36.02 19.99
CA ASP A 15 -17.84 -34.83 20.03
C ASP A 15 -17.64 -34.04 21.33
N GLU A 16 -17.50 -34.72 22.48
CA GLU A 16 -17.15 -34.07 23.76
C GLU A 16 -15.76 -33.41 23.73
N MET A 17 -14.75 -34.08 23.18
CA MET A 17 -13.42 -33.49 22.98
C MET A 17 -13.45 -32.30 22.00
N ALA A 18 -14.18 -32.39 20.90
CA ALA A 18 -14.31 -31.29 19.95
C ALA A 18 -15.00 -30.05 20.58
N ALA A 19 -16.02 -30.27 21.40
CA ALA A 19 -16.69 -29.21 22.16
C ALA A 19 -15.76 -28.57 23.21
N GLU A 20 -14.97 -29.37 23.91
CA GLU A 20 -13.96 -28.88 24.87
C GLU A 20 -12.85 -28.10 24.21
N PHE A 21 -12.35 -28.56 23.04
CA PHE A 21 -11.38 -27.81 22.23
C PHE A 21 -11.94 -26.48 21.69
N SER A 22 -13.20 -26.49 21.28
CA SER A 22 -13.88 -25.28 20.79
C SER A 22 -14.08 -24.27 21.91
N SER A 23 -14.48 -24.69 23.12
CA SER A 23 -14.65 -23.81 24.29
C SER A 23 -13.31 -23.24 24.74
N LYS A 24 -12.24 -24.04 24.85
CA LYS A 24 -10.89 -23.57 25.21
C LYS A 24 -10.35 -22.57 24.19
N LYS A 25 -10.60 -22.78 22.89
CA LYS A 25 -10.21 -21.84 21.83
C LYS A 25 -10.95 -20.50 21.97
N THR A 26 -12.24 -20.54 22.33
CA THR A 26 -13.05 -19.35 22.58
C THR A 26 -12.58 -18.59 23.81
N ASP A 27 -12.28 -19.29 24.90
CA ASP A 27 -11.78 -18.69 26.14
C ASP A 27 -10.40 -18.06 25.94
N LEU A 28 -9.47 -18.73 25.26
CA LEU A 28 -8.14 -18.18 24.90
C LEU A 28 -8.25 -16.95 24.01
N SER A 29 -9.21 -16.92 23.08
CA SER A 29 -9.46 -15.76 22.24
C SER A 29 -10.03 -14.58 23.04
N ALA A 30 -10.92 -14.83 23.99
CA ALA A 30 -11.51 -13.81 24.85
C ALA A 30 -10.47 -13.22 25.84
N GLU A 31 -9.58 -14.05 26.40
CA GLU A 31 -8.46 -13.56 27.22
C GLU A 31 -7.45 -12.72 26.42
N ALA A 32 -7.13 -13.15 25.21
CA ALA A 32 -6.26 -12.40 24.31
C ALA A 32 -6.87 -11.04 23.94
N GLN A 33 -8.18 -11.00 23.68
CA GLN A 33 -8.88 -9.74 23.41
C GLN A 33 -8.89 -8.82 24.63
N LYS A 34 -9.18 -9.31 25.82
CA LYS A 34 -9.12 -8.50 27.05
C LYS A 34 -7.72 -7.94 27.33
N LYS A 35 -6.66 -8.73 27.05
CA LYS A 35 -5.27 -8.23 27.18
C LYS A 35 -4.97 -7.15 26.15
N ALA A 36 -5.43 -7.31 24.91
CA ALA A 36 -5.25 -6.30 23.86
C ALA A 36 -6.00 -5.00 24.18
N GLU A 37 -7.23 -5.08 24.68
CA GLU A 37 -8.01 -3.91 25.13
C GLU A 37 -7.36 -3.21 26.31
N ALA A 38 -6.89 -3.98 27.31
CA ALA A 38 -6.18 -3.43 28.47
C ALA A 38 -4.86 -2.74 28.06
N TYR A 39 -4.12 -3.33 27.12
CA TYR A 39 -2.92 -2.70 26.56
C TYR A 39 -3.26 -1.41 25.81
N ASN A 40 -4.31 -1.42 24.98
CA ASN A 40 -4.77 -0.23 24.25
C ASN A 40 -5.13 0.92 25.23
N ALA A 41 -5.93 0.63 26.25
CA ALA A 41 -6.30 1.62 27.26
C ALA A 41 -5.07 2.20 27.98
N ALA A 42 -4.15 1.32 28.44
CA ALA A 42 -2.93 1.72 29.12
C ALA A 42 -1.98 2.53 28.21
N PHE A 43 -1.92 2.19 26.92
CA PHE A 43 -1.15 2.93 25.93
C PHE A 43 -1.64 4.37 25.80
N TRP A 44 -2.94 4.56 25.58
CA TRP A 44 -3.50 5.89 25.43
C TRP A 44 -3.46 6.72 26.71
N GLU A 45 -3.66 6.08 27.87
CA GLU A 45 -3.48 6.76 29.14
C GLU A 45 -2.02 7.21 29.34
N THR A 46 -1.04 6.39 28.96
CA THR A 46 0.37 6.80 28.97
C THR A 46 0.65 7.93 27.96
N MET A 47 0.00 7.91 26.80
CA MET A 47 0.13 8.98 25.81
C MET A 47 -0.50 10.30 26.30
N HIS A 48 -1.56 10.24 27.10
CA HIS A 48 -2.18 11.42 27.74
C HIS A 48 -1.36 11.93 28.92
N THR A 49 -1.07 11.07 29.88
CA THR A 49 -0.49 11.48 31.18
C THR A 49 1.04 11.54 31.15
N GLY A 50 1.67 10.81 30.26
CA GLY A 50 3.13 10.62 30.25
C GLY A 50 3.67 9.66 31.31
N MET A 51 2.79 9.04 32.11
CA MET A 51 3.18 8.07 33.13
C MET A 51 3.05 6.65 32.61
N PRO A 52 4.17 5.90 32.47
CA PRO A 52 4.11 4.54 31.95
C PRO A 52 3.41 3.59 32.93
N GLN A 53 2.41 2.86 32.45
CA GLN A 53 1.73 1.84 33.24
C GLN A 53 2.49 0.50 33.21
N ASN A 54 2.31 -0.30 34.28
CA ASN A 54 2.99 -1.59 34.43
C ASN A 54 2.69 -2.60 33.29
N SER A 55 1.53 -2.51 32.67
CA SER A 55 1.12 -3.35 31.54
C SER A 55 1.89 -3.08 30.24
N MET A 56 2.66 -1.99 30.17
CA MET A 56 3.42 -1.60 28.98
C MET A 56 4.89 -2.03 28.99
N LYS A 57 5.36 -2.69 30.06
CA LYS A 57 6.77 -3.11 30.19
C LYS A 57 7.23 -4.10 29.12
N GLU A 58 6.32 -4.93 28.60
CA GLU A 58 6.64 -5.91 27.55
C GLU A 58 6.70 -5.30 26.13
N GLY A 59 6.21 -4.08 25.93
CA GLY A 59 6.17 -3.39 24.62
C GLY A 59 7.08 -2.18 24.50
N SER A 60 7.92 -1.89 25.51
CA SER A 60 8.82 -0.72 25.46
C SER A 60 10.11 -1.04 24.71
N ASP A 61 10.43 -0.24 23.69
CA ASP A 61 11.77 -0.19 23.09
C ASP A 61 12.71 0.49 24.10
N GLY A 62 13.92 -0.07 24.30
CA GLY A 62 14.94 0.48 25.21
C GLY A 62 15.32 1.95 24.97
N ALA A 63 14.80 2.55 23.91
CA ALA A 63 14.94 3.97 23.53
C ALA A 63 13.70 4.83 23.87
N GLY A 64 12.79 4.37 24.75
CA GLY A 64 11.62 5.13 25.21
C GLY A 64 10.45 5.20 24.23
N GLY A 65 10.38 4.31 23.24
CA GLY A 65 9.24 4.15 22.36
C GLY A 65 8.33 3.02 22.80
N TYR A 66 7.03 3.15 22.55
CA TYR A 66 6.05 2.11 22.80
C TYR A 66 5.54 1.54 21.48
N LEU A 67 5.38 0.23 21.42
CA LEU A 67 4.75 -0.42 20.28
C LEU A 67 3.27 -0.01 20.23
N VAL A 68 2.82 0.31 19.04
CA VAL A 68 1.42 0.68 18.81
C VAL A 68 0.52 -0.54 19.06
N PRO A 69 -0.63 -0.37 19.75
CA PRO A 69 -1.59 -1.46 19.95
C PRO A 69 -2.09 -2.03 18.64
N ASP A 70 -2.31 -3.35 18.58
CA ASP A 70 -2.73 -4.06 17.36
C ASP A 70 -4.10 -3.56 16.80
N THR A 71 -4.98 -3.08 17.68
CA THR A 71 -6.27 -2.46 17.30
C THR A 71 -6.06 -1.16 16.57
N TYR A 72 -5.27 -0.27 17.16
CA TYR A 72 -4.92 1.01 16.54
C TYR A 72 -4.11 0.84 15.25
N GLU A 73 -3.21 -0.15 15.20
CA GLU A 73 -2.43 -0.44 14.00
C GLU A 73 -3.33 -0.85 12.84
N LYS A 74 -4.34 -1.69 13.08
CA LYS A 74 -5.33 -2.08 12.06
C LYS A 74 -6.11 -0.87 11.55
N ASP A 75 -6.59 -0.03 12.46
CA ASP A 75 -7.35 1.18 12.10
C ASP A 75 -6.47 2.17 11.34
N LEU A 76 -5.18 2.29 11.71
CA LEU A 76 -4.24 3.14 11.00
C LEU A 76 -3.92 2.61 9.61
N VAL A 77 -3.69 1.29 9.46
CA VAL A 77 -3.48 0.67 8.14
C VAL A 77 -4.70 0.83 7.25
N GLN A 78 -5.90 0.70 7.79
CA GLN A 78 -7.12 0.97 7.05
C GLN A 78 -7.18 2.45 6.61
N ALA A 79 -6.95 3.39 7.51
CA ALA A 79 -6.93 4.81 7.20
C ALA A 79 -5.84 5.18 6.19
N LEU A 80 -4.67 4.54 6.26
CA LEU A 80 -3.60 4.67 5.26
C LEU A 80 -4.05 4.16 3.88
N SER A 81 -4.70 2.98 3.83
CA SER A 81 -5.19 2.44 2.55
C SER A 81 -6.30 3.30 1.94
N GLU A 82 -7.11 3.96 2.75
CA GLU A 82 -8.13 4.92 2.27
C GLU A 82 -7.50 6.20 1.69
N ARG A 83 -6.34 6.61 2.18
CA ARG A 83 -5.61 7.82 1.76
C ARG A 83 -4.61 7.57 0.64
N ASN A 84 -3.94 6.43 0.66
CA ASN A 84 -2.91 6.05 -0.30
C ASN A 84 -3.49 5.09 -1.35
N VAL A 85 -3.67 5.61 -2.56
CA VAL A 85 -4.25 4.88 -3.68
C VAL A 85 -3.39 3.68 -4.09
N ILE A 86 -2.07 3.79 -3.99
CA ILE A 86 -1.16 2.69 -4.34
C ILE A 86 -1.37 1.49 -3.42
N ARG A 87 -1.59 1.70 -2.11
CA ARG A 87 -1.88 0.61 -1.16
C ARG A 87 -3.19 -0.12 -1.45
N GLN A 88 -4.16 0.53 -2.13
CA GLN A 88 -5.42 -0.11 -2.52
C GLN A 88 -5.24 -1.13 -3.64
N VAL A 89 -4.30 -0.90 -4.55
CA VAL A 89 -4.11 -1.70 -5.75
C VAL A 89 -2.89 -2.62 -5.70
N ALA A 90 -1.92 -2.32 -4.81
CA ALA A 90 -0.69 -3.08 -4.62
C ALA A 90 -0.85 -4.27 -3.67
N THR A 91 0.14 -5.15 -3.63
CA THR A 91 0.20 -6.26 -2.67
C THR A 91 1.04 -5.86 -1.47
N THR A 92 0.43 -5.79 -0.29
CA THR A 92 1.15 -5.49 0.97
C THR A 92 1.53 -6.78 1.68
N ILE A 93 2.81 -6.89 2.10
CA ILE A 93 3.39 -8.07 2.74
C ILE A 93 4.06 -7.65 4.05
N PRO A 94 3.71 -8.28 5.18
CA PRO A 94 4.44 -8.07 6.43
C PRO A 94 5.82 -8.74 6.34
N THR A 95 6.89 -8.00 6.68
CA THR A 95 8.26 -8.51 6.67
C THR A 95 8.92 -8.32 8.02
N THR A 96 9.81 -9.25 8.42
CA THR A 96 10.59 -9.15 9.65
C THR A 96 12.06 -8.82 9.38
N HIS A 97 12.54 -9.20 8.22
CA HIS A 97 13.92 -9.01 7.75
C HIS A 97 13.94 -8.66 6.25
N LYS A 98 15.11 -8.46 5.71
CA LYS A 98 15.33 -8.25 4.27
C LYS A 98 14.77 -9.44 3.50
N MET A 99 13.85 -9.18 2.56
CA MET A 99 13.18 -10.22 1.79
C MET A 99 13.76 -10.30 0.40
N HIS A 100 14.15 -11.51 0.00
CA HIS A 100 14.69 -11.84 -1.31
C HIS A 100 13.63 -12.57 -2.12
N ILE A 101 13.22 -12.00 -3.24
CA ILE A 101 12.17 -12.53 -4.11
C ILE A 101 12.83 -13.01 -5.38
N PRO A 102 12.97 -14.35 -5.60
CA PRO A 102 13.51 -14.86 -6.85
C PRO A 102 12.53 -14.64 -8.00
N ILE A 103 13.02 -14.12 -9.12
CA ILE A 103 12.25 -13.89 -10.34
C ILE A 103 12.90 -14.66 -11.47
N ALA A 104 12.10 -15.37 -12.25
CA ALA A 104 12.56 -16.02 -13.48
C ALA A 104 12.32 -15.07 -14.66
N TYR A 105 13.39 -14.70 -15.35
CA TYR A 105 13.36 -13.96 -16.60
C TYR A 105 13.56 -14.90 -17.78
N GLY A 106 12.75 -14.70 -18.85
CA GLY A 106 12.97 -15.41 -20.11
C GLY A 106 12.83 -16.91 -19.98
N MET A 107 11.63 -17.39 -19.70
CA MET A 107 11.32 -18.78 -20.01
C MET A 107 11.41 -18.90 -21.53
N GLY A 108 12.39 -19.67 -22.01
CA GLY A 108 12.67 -19.83 -23.44
C GLY A 108 11.42 -20.17 -24.26
N ASP A 109 11.46 -19.78 -25.53
CA ASP A 109 10.36 -20.03 -26.44
C ASP A 109 10.24 -21.52 -26.81
N ALA A 110 9.01 -22.00 -26.93
CA ALA A 110 8.76 -23.34 -27.48
C ALA A 110 9.11 -23.34 -28.98
N GLN A 111 9.89 -24.34 -29.41
CA GLN A 111 10.33 -24.49 -30.79
C GLN A 111 9.77 -25.75 -31.41
N TRP A 112 9.34 -25.65 -32.66
CA TRP A 112 9.02 -26.80 -33.47
C TRP A 112 10.33 -27.51 -33.88
N VAL A 113 10.51 -28.78 -33.49
CA VAL A 113 11.71 -29.54 -33.77
C VAL A 113 11.38 -30.64 -34.78
N ILE A 114 12.19 -30.76 -35.82
CA ILE A 114 12.09 -31.83 -36.82
C ILE A 114 12.67 -33.10 -36.21
N GLU A 115 12.08 -34.24 -36.50
CA GLU A 115 12.54 -35.55 -36.04
C GLU A 115 14.04 -35.76 -36.37
N GLY A 116 14.82 -36.13 -35.34
CA GLY A 116 16.28 -36.34 -35.48
C GLY A 116 17.15 -35.10 -35.34
N GLN A 117 16.56 -33.89 -35.10
CA GLN A 117 17.35 -32.69 -34.83
C GLN A 117 17.56 -32.49 -33.31
N PRO A 118 18.73 -31.95 -32.89
CA PRO A 118 19.01 -31.70 -31.48
C PRO A 118 18.11 -30.58 -30.95
N TRP A 119 17.64 -30.74 -29.70
CA TRP A 119 16.91 -29.72 -28.98
C TRP A 119 17.81 -28.55 -28.64
N SER A 120 17.38 -27.32 -28.90
CA SER A 120 18.01 -26.11 -28.36
C SER A 120 17.55 -25.87 -26.92
N PHE A 121 18.51 -25.90 -26.00
CA PHE A 121 18.22 -25.62 -24.59
C PHE A 121 18.33 -24.11 -24.34
N ASN A 122 17.20 -23.47 -24.07
CA ASN A 122 17.18 -22.09 -23.59
C ASN A 122 17.45 -22.10 -22.08
N LYS A 123 18.41 -21.31 -21.63
CA LYS A 123 18.69 -21.15 -20.21
C LYS A 123 17.70 -20.09 -19.65
N ALA A 124 16.91 -20.48 -18.67
CA ALA A 124 16.18 -19.50 -17.86
C ALA A 124 17.17 -18.64 -17.08
N SER A 125 17.04 -17.34 -17.17
CA SER A 125 17.78 -16.39 -16.32
C SER A 125 16.97 -16.12 -15.08
N PHE A 126 17.60 -16.27 -13.91
CA PHE A 126 16.98 -15.93 -12.63
C PHE A 126 17.56 -14.61 -12.16
N GLY A 127 16.69 -13.72 -11.72
CA GLY A 127 17.04 -12.51 -11.03
C GLY A 127 16.47 -12.52 -9.61
N GLU A 128 16.81 -11.52 -8.85
CA GLU A 128 16.35 -11.35 -7.50
C GLU A 128 15.88 -9.90 -7.29
N VAL A 129 14.68 -9.74 -6.75
CA VAL A 129 14.20 -8.45 -6.24
C VAL A 129 14.32 -8.46 -4.73
N VAL A 130 14.94 -7.44 -4.20
CA VAL A 130 15.22 -7.33 -2.77
C VAL A 130 14.37 -6.21 -2.19
N LEU A 131 13.52 -6.54 -1.20
CA LEU A 131 12.81 -5.59 -0.36
C LEU A 131 13.66 -5.30 0.89
N ASP A 132 14.12 -4.04 1.01
CA ASP A 132 14.85 -3.54 2.18
C ASP A 132 14.10 -2.35 2.78
N ALA A 133 13.90 -2.32 4.10
CA ALA A 133 13.02 -1.35 4.70
C ALA A 133 13.71 -0.01 4.95
N HIS A 134 13.10 1.06 4.46
CA HIS A 134 13.44 2.44 4.75
C HIS A 134 12.57 2.97 5.89
N LYS A 135 13.14 3.81 6.76
CA LYS A 135 12.41 4.38 7.88
C LYS A 135 11.69 5.65 7.44
N LEU A 136 10.37 5.65 7.56
CA LEU A 136 9.51 6.82 7.43
C LEU A 136 9.02 7.24 8.80
N GLY A 137 8.92 8.53 9.08
CA GLY A 137 8.42 9.02 10.35
C GLY A 137 7.89 10.43 10.24
N THR A 138 6.92 10.73 11.10
CA THR A 138 6.33 12.06 11.23
C THR A 138 6.09 12.41 12.68
N SER A 139 5.87 13.70 12.96
CA SER A 139 5.61 14.20 14.31
C SER A 139 4.49 15.22 14.32
N ILE A 140 3.75 15.26 15.42
CA ILE A 140 2.73 16.28 15.71
C ILE A 140 3.05 16.90 17.06
N LEU A 141 2.80 18.22 17.19
CA LEU A 141 2.85 18.94 18.44
C LEU A 141 1.43 19.14 18.95
N ALA A 142 1.19 18.82 20.20
CA ALA A 142 -0.03 19.12 20.93
C ALA A 142 0.29 20.06 22.10
N SER A 143 -0.58 21.03 22.40
CA SER A 143 -0.41 21.85 23.60
C SER A 143 -0.83 21.08 24.85
N ASP A 144 -0.20 21.39 25.98
CA ASP A 144 -0.56 20.79 27.26
C ASP A 144 -2.03 21.08 27.61
N GLU A 145 -2.52 22.29 27.32
CA GLU A 145 -3.92 22.67 27.49
C GLU A 145 -4.89 21.78 26.73
N MET A 146 -4.57 21.47 25.46
CA MET A 146 -5.38 20.56 24.62
C MET A 146 -5.43 19.14 25.20
N LEU A 147 -4.35 18.68 25.84
CA LEU A 147 -4.29 17.38 26.47
C LEU A 147 -5.05 17.35 27.82
N GLU A 148 -5.03 18.44 28.58
CA GLU A 148 -5.69 18.57 29.88
C GLU A 148 -7.20 18.77 29.77
N ASP A 149 -7.66 19.57 28.80
CA ASP A 149 -9.07 19.94 28.64
C ASP A 149 -9.99 18.79 28.20
N GLY A 150 -9.43 17.65 27.80
CA GLY A 150 -10.17 16.39 27.52
C GLY A 150 -11.25 16.49 26.43
N GLY A 151 -11.37 17.63 25.75
CA GLY A 151 -12.39 17.89 24.74
C GLY A 151 -12.12 17.28 23.38
N VAL A 152 -10.90 16.80 23.14
CA VAL A 152 -10.46 16.24 21.87
C VAL A 152 -10.13 14.75 22.04
N ASP A 153 -10.71 13.92 21.19
CA ASP A 153 -10.31 12.51 21.07
C ASP A 153 -8.90 12.45 20.46
N LEU A 154 -7.89 12.43 21.35
CA LEU A 154 -6.48 12.44 20.99
C LEU A 154 -6.13 11.25 20.07
N GLU A 155 -6.67 10.08 20.35
CA GLU A 155 -6.45 8.87 19.53
C GLU A 155 -6.89 9.09 18.09
N LYS A 156 -8.12 9.54 17.91
CA LYS A 156 -8.69 9.80 16.59
C LYS A 156 -7.94 10.90 15.84
N HIS A 157 -7.58 11.97 16.56
CA HIS A 157 -6.85 13.11 15.97
C HIS A 157 -5.45 12.69 15.50
N ILE A 158 -4.68 12.02 16.36
CA ILE A 158 -3.34 11.52 16.03
C ILE A 158 -3.41 10.51 14.87
N ARG A 159 -4.38 9.59 14.89
CA ARG A 159 -4.57 8.59 13.84
C ARG A 159 -4.83 9.24 12.48
N SER A 160 -5.77 10.18 12.43
CA SER A 160 -6.10 10.88 11.18
C SER A 160 -4.90 11.65 10.62
N PHE A 161 -4.21 12.38 11.49
CA PHE A 161 -3.03 13.16 11.11
C PHE A 161 -1.87 12.27 10.59
N PHE A 162 -1.58 11.18 11.30
CA PHE A 162 -0.51 10.28 10.87
C PHE A 162 -0.88 9.55 9.59
N ALA A 163 -2.12 9.10 9.44
CA ALA A 163 -2.59 8.46 8.21
C ALA A 163 -2.47 9.40 7.00
N GLU A 164 -2.81 10.67 7.17
CA GLU A 164 -2.68 11.67 6.10
C GLU A 164 -1.22 11.91 5.72
N ARG A 165 -0.36 12.25 6.70
CA ARG A 165 1.04 12.61 6.45
C ARG A 165 1.89 11.43 5.95
N ILE A 166 1.69 10.26 6.55
CA ILE A 166 2.41 9.05 6.14
C ILE A 166 1.91 8.60 4.78
N GLY A 167 0.58 8.57 4.57
CA GLY A 167 -0.01 8.15 3.31
C GLY A 167 0.44 9.01 2.13
N GLU A 168 0.50 10.33 2.28
CA GLU A 168 1.01 11.25 1.27
C GLU A 168 2.49 11.01 0.98
N ALA A 169 3.32 10.87 2.03
CA ALA A 169 4.75 10.65 1.87
C ALA A 169 5.09 9.29 1.24
N GLU A 170 4.31 8.24 1.57
CA GLU A 170 4.45 6.94 0.93
C GLU A 170 4.03 6.98 -0.54
N GLU A 171 2.86 7.57 -0.84
CA GLU A 171 2.35 7.66 -2.21
C GLU A 171 3.34 8.38 -3.12
N GLU A 172 3.90 9.50 -2.65
CA GLU A 172 4.97 10.21 -3.34
C GLU A 172 6.23 9.34 -3.54
N ALA A 173 6.66 8.61 -2.49
CA ALA A 173 7.83 7.74 -2.58
C ALA A 173 7.58 6.52 -3.50
N PHE A 174 6.36 5.97 -3.53
CA PHE A 174 6.01 4.84 -4.39
C PHE A 174 5.92 5.23 -5.88
N ILE A 175 5.68 6.49 -6.19
CA ILE A 175 5.69 7.01 -7.57
C ILE A 175 7.09 7.52 -7.95
N HIS A 176 7.66 8.46 -7.20
CA HIS A 176 8.87 9.23 -7.55
C HIS A 176 10.13 8.83 -6.78
N GLY A 177 10.05 7.86 -5.87
CA GLY A 177 11.19 7.49 -5.04
C GLY A 177 12.43 7.09 -5.84
N ASN A 178 13.61 7.52 -5.39
CA ASN A 178 14.88 7.27 -6.08
C ASN A 178 15.66 6.06 -5.52
N GLY A 179 15.09 5.32 -4.55
CA GLY A 179 15.73 4.16 -3.91
C GLY A 179 16.84 4.50 -2.91
N LYS A 180 17.10 5.78 -2.62
CA LYS A 180 18.12 6.22 -1.66
C LYS A 180 17.45 6.73 -0.39
N GLY A 181 17.44 5.93 0.67
CA GLY A 181 16.75 6.28 1.92
C GLY A 181 15.23 6.26 1.86
N LYS A 182 14.66 5.94 0.71
CA LYS A 182 13.23 5.77 0.43
C LYS A 182 13.03 4.70 -0.65
N PRO A 183 11.83 4.12 -0.80
CA PRO A 183 11.54 3.12 -1.84
C PRO A 183 11.92 3.60 -3.24
N LEU A 184 12.16 2.67 -4.15
CA LEU A 184 12.30 3.00 -5.57
C LEU A 184 10.90 3.12 -6.18
N GLY A 185 10.60 4.26 -6.78
CA GLY A 185 9.28 4.56 -7.32
C GLY A 185 8.96 3.84 -8.63
N LEU A 186 7.67 3.74 -8.93
CA LEU A 186 7.14 3.09 -10.14
C LEU A 186 7.69 3.72 -11.43
N ILE A 187 7.90 5.04 -11.47
CA ILE A 187 8.46 5.77 -12.62
C ILE A 187 9.84 5.24 -13.03
N HIS A 188 10.62 4.75 -12.07
CA HIS A 188 11.95 4.21 -12.32
C HIS A 188 11.99 2.71 -12.59
N GLN A 189 10.85 2.03 -12.44
CA GLN A 189 10.79 0.57 -12.53
C GLN A 189 9.90 0.06 -13.67
N ALA A 190 8.84 0.81 -14.02
CA ALA A 190 7.93 0.44 -15.10
C ALA A 190 8.48 0.92 -16.45
N ASP A 191 8.06 0.26 -17.52
CA ASP A 191 8.44 0.62 -18.89
C ASP A 191 7.47 1.66 -19.46
N VAL A 192 7.97 2.51 -20.37
CA VAL A 192 7.12 3.38 -21.19
C VAL A 192 6.37 2.50 -22.20
N GLY A 193 5.05 2.50 -22.12
CA GLY A 193 4.16 1.75 -23.00
C GLY A 193 3.70 2.55 -24.20
N ALA A 194 3.51 3.87 -24.03
CA ALA A 194 3.11 4.78 -25.09
C ALA A 194 3.67 6.19 -24.82
N GLU A 195 3.84 6.97 -25.86
CA GLU A 195 4.11 8.41 -25.80
C GLU A 195 2.91 9.15 -26.43
N SER A 196 2.58 10.33 -25.88
CA SER A 196 1.45 11.10 -26.42
C SER A 196 1.75 11.58 -27.86
N GLU A 197 0.73 11.60 -28.72
CA GLU A 197 0.88 12.04 -30.09
C GLU A 197 1.11 13.55 -30.19
N VAL A 198 0.49 14.31 -29.27
CA VAL A 198 0.61 15.77 -29.23
C VAL A 198 1.45 16.20 -28.04
N GLU A 199 2.39 17.12 -28.27
CA GLU A 199 3.27 17.64 -27.25
C GLU A 199 2.47 18.39 -26.16
N GLY A 200 2.69 18.00 -24.88
CA GLY A 200 2.03 18.62 -23.73
C GLY A 200 0.55 18.31 -23.57
N GLU A 201 0.00 17.42 -24.37
CA GLU A 201 -1.41 17.05 -24.33
C GLU A 201 -1.61 15.55 -24.12
N ILE A 202 -2.81 15.18 -23.70
CA ILE A 202 -3.23 13.79 -23.55
C ILE A 202 -4.55 13.57 -24.29
N SER A 203 -4.63 12.49 -25.06
CA SER A 203 -5.79 12.10 -25.84
C SER A 203 -6.36 10.75 -25.41
N ILE A 204 -7.55 10.43 -25.86
CA ILE A 204 -8.15 9.09 -25.66
C ILE A 204 -7.41 8.04 -26.48
N ASP A 205 -6.85 8.41 -27.62
CA ASP A 205 -6.09 7.50 -28.49
C ASP A 205 -4.79 7.10 -27.81
N ASP A 206 -4.12 8.03 -27.08
CA ASP A 206 -2.95 7.72 -26.25
C ASP A 206 -3.29 6.69 -25.16
N MET A 207 -4.47 6.81 -24.54
CA MET A 207 -4.94 5.85 -23.54
C MET A 207 -5.17 4.47 -24.16
N ALA A 208 -5.76 4.41 -25.38
CA ALA A 208 -5.94 3.15 -26.08
C ALA A 208 -4.59 2.53 -26.45
N ASN A 209 -3.63 3.32 -26.94
CA ASN A 209 -2.29 2.87 -27.26
C ASN A 209 -1.58 2.31 -26.03
N LEU A 210 -1.73 2.96 -24.88
CA LEU A 210 -1.17 2.49 -23.62
C LEU A 210 -1.80 1.15 -23.19
N GLU A 211 -3.13 1.01 -23.28
CA GLU A 211 -3.81 -0.25 -22.95
C GLU A 211 -3.29 -1.41 -23.81
N PHE A 212 -3.17 -1.21 -25.13
CA PHE A 212 -2.71 -2.24 -26.03
C PHE A 212 -1.20 -2.54 -25.92
N SER A 213 -0.41 -1.65 -25.36
CA SER A 213 1.01 -1.89 -25.07
C SER A 213 1.22 -2.94 -23.96
N LEU A 214 0.22 -3.13 -23.10
CA LEU A 214 0.27 -4.12 -22.04
C LEU A 214 -0.10 -5.51 -22.57
N ARG A 215 0.67 -6.54 -22.19
CA ARG A 215 0.40 -7.93 -22.58
C ARG A 215 -0.95 -8.41 -22.02
N ARG A 216 -1.69 -9.21 -22.80
CA ARG A 216 -3.02 -9.70 -22.46
C ARG A 216 -3.16 -10.33 -21.06
N PRO A 217 -2.24 -11.17 -20.55
CA PRO A 217 -2.39 -11.75 -19.22
C PRO A 217 -2.48 -10.74 -18.08
N TYR A 218 -1.84 -9.58 -18.22
CA TYR A 218 -1.86 -8.52 -17.21
C TYR A 218 -3.06 -7.60 -17.34
N ARG A 219 -3.72 -7.52 -18.54
CA ARG A 219 -4.89 -6.67 -18.75
C ARG A 219 -6.12 -7.10 -17.97
N GLU A 220 -6.30 -8.38 -17.69
CA GLU A 220 -7.51 -8.88 -17.02
C GLU A 220 -7.74 -8.24 -15.64
N ASN A 221 -6.65 -7.92 -14.93
CA ASN A 221 -6.70 -7.28 -13.61
C ASN A 221 -6.05 -5.90 -13.59
N ALA A 222 -5.85 -5.32 -14.76
CA ALA A 222 -5.24 -4.02 -14.88
C ALA A 222 -6.16 -2.92 -14.39
N VAL A 223 -5.55 -1.87 -13.83
CA VAL A 223 -6.23 -0.65 -13.39
C VAL A 223 -5.50 0.57 -13.94
N TRP A 224 -6.22 1.66 -14.06
CA TRP A 224 -5.69 2.96 -14.41
C TRP A 224 -5.28 3.72 -13.17
N LEU A 225 -4.04 4.17 -13.09
CA LEU A 225 -3.62 5.24 -12.19
C LEU A 225 -3.46 6.51 -13.02
N ILE A 226 -4.24 7.53 -12.69
CA ILE A 226 -4.33 8.77 -13.47
C ILE A 226 -4.15 9.96 -12.53
N SER A 227 -3.35 10.97 -12.95
CA SER A 227 -3.25 12.22 -12.19
C SER A 227 -4.57 13.00 -12.23
N GLU A 228 -4.82 13.83 -11.22
CA GLU A 228 -6.06 14.61 -11.12
C GLU A 228 -6.27 15.50 -12.36
N GLU A 229 -5.19 16.10 -12.86
CA GLU A 229 -5.24 16.95 -14.05
C GLU A 229 -5.55 16.15 -15.32
N ALA A 230 -4.85 15.01 -15.55
CA ALA A 230 -5.10 14.16 -16.70
C ALA A 230 -6.52 13.62 -16.70
N TYR A 231 -7.02 13.22 -15.52
CA TYR A 231 -8.40 12.80 -15.34
C TYR A 231 -9.40 13.90 -15.72
N GLY A 232 -9.17 15.14 -15.24
CA GLY A 232 -10.00 16.29 -15.59
C GLY A 232 -10.01 16.59 -17.09
N ARG A 233 -8.85 16.55 -17.74
CA ARG A 233 -8.71 16.75 -19.19
C ARG A 233 -9.47 15.67 -19.99
N LEU A 234 -9.28 14.40 -19.65
CA LEU A 234 -9.96 13.28 -20.32
C LEU A 234 -11.48 13.33 -20.16
N ARG A 235 -12.01 13.77 -19.03
CA ARG A 235 -13.45 13.96 -18.83
C ARG A 235 -14.06 15.07 -19.71
N CYS A 236 -13.27 16.05 -20.06
CA CYS A 236 -13.73 17.16 -20.92
C CYS A 236 -13.72 16.83 -22.41
N VAL A 237 -13.17 15.67 -22.80
CA VAL A 237 -13.14 15.26 -24.23
C VAL A 237 -14.54 15.05 -24.77
N ARG A 238 -14.82 15.66 -25.91
CA ARG A 238 -16.13 15.60 -26.57
C ARG A 238 -16.05 14.87 -27.91
N GLN A 239 -17.09 14.15 -28.22
CA GLN A 239 -17.32 13.60 -29.54
C GLN A 239 -17.62 14.72 -30.54
N TYR A 240 -17.52 14.41 -31.84
CA TYR A 240 -17.86 15.34 -32.93
C TYR A 240 -19.29 15.93 -32.82
N ASN A 241 -20.21 15.16 -32.21
CA ASN A 241 -21.60 15.58 -31.95
C ASN A 241 -21.76 16.49 -30.69
N GLY A 242 -20.67 16.92 -30.06
CA GLY A 242 -20.65 17.76 -28.88
C GLY A 242 -20.96 17.04 -27.54
N ARG A 243 -21.29 15.74 -27.56
CA ARG A 243 -21.48 14.95 -26.34
C ARG A 243 -20.13 14.63 -25.72
N LEU A 244 -20.08 14.53 -24.38
CA LEU A 244 -18.92 14.02 -23.71
C LEU A 244 -18.61 12.61 -24.21
N LEU A 245 -17.36 12.35 -24.55
CA LEU A 245 -16.92 11.03 -24.99
C LEU A 245 -17.13 10.00 -23.90
N TRP A 246 -16.90 10.42 -22.68
CA TRP A 246 -17.06 9.63 -21.48
C TRP A 246 -18.40 9.93 -20.80
N ASN A 247 -19.41 9.13 -21.10
CA ASN A 247 -20.72 9.22 -20.45
C ASN A 247 -20.75 8.27 -19.26
N GLU A 248 -20.82 8.83 -18.08
CA GLU A 248 -21.02 8.09 -16.85
C GLU A 248 -22.51 7.80 -16.66
N ASN A 249 -22.97 6.64 -17.05
CA ASN A 249 -24.18 6.04 -16.49
C ASN A 249 -23.78 5.19 -15.26
N LEU A 250 -23.03 5.80 -14.31
CA LEU A 250 -22.65 5.12 -13.10
C LEU A 250 -23.87 5.05 -12.17
N LYS A 251 -24.18 3.84 -11.72
CA LYS A 251 -25.03 3.66 -10.55
C LYS A 251 -24.26 4.12 -9.32
N GLU A 252 -24.98 4.64 -8.35
CA GLU A 252 -24.40 5.07 -7.08
C GLU A 252 -23.57 3.95 -6.46
N GLY A 253 -22.27 4.17 -6.24
CA GLY A 253 -21.32 3.17 -5.71
C GLY A 253 -20.51 2.37 -6.73
N GLU A 254 -20.69 2.54 -8.04
CA GLU A 254 -19.83 1.92 -9.06
C GLU A 254 -18.55 2.73 -9.27
N SER A 255 -17.38 2.03 -9.26
CA SER A 255 -16.10 2.63 -9.62
C SER A 255 -16.10 3.08 -11.08
N GLN A 256 -15.51 4.25 -11.34
CA GLN A 256 -15.37 4.75 -12.70
C GLN A 256 -14.45 3.83 -13.52
N LYS A 257 -14.81 3.58 -14.77
CA LYS A 257 -14.08 2.69 -15.66
C LYS A 257 -13.75 3.38 -16.98
N LEU A 258 -12.52 3.17 -17.46
CA LEU A 258 -12.10 3.51 -18.81
C LEU A 258 -11.74 2.22 -19.54
N PHE A 259 -12.32 1.98 -20.71
CA PHE A 259 -12.17 0.74 -21.48
C PHE A 259 -12.45 -0.54 -20.68
N GLY A 260 -13.37 -0.46 -19.71
CA GLY A 260 -13.73 -1.60 -18.85
C GLY A 260 -12.85 -1.77 -17.60
N HIS A 261 -11.75 -1.03 -17.47
CA HIS A 261 -10.84 -1.10 -16.33
C HIS A 261 -11.10 0.02 -15.32
N PRO A 262 -11.02 -0.27 -14.01
CA PRO A 262 -11.26 0.72 -12.96
C PRO A 262 -10.20 1.82 -12.96
N ILE A 263 -10.60 3.02 -12.58
CA ILE A 263 -9.74 4.19 -12.50
C ILE A 263 -9.51 4.54 -11.05
N TYR A 264 -8.26 4.84 -10.75
CA TYR A 264 -7.82 5.40 -9.49
C TYR A 264 -7.09 6.72 -9.74
N VAL A 265 -7.57 7.78 -9.11
CA VAL A 265 -6.94 9.10 -9.20
C VAL A 265 -5.85 9.20 -8.15
N CYS A 266 -4.60 9.36 -8.59
CA CYS A 266 -3.41 9.43 -7.75
C CYS A 266 -2.85 10.85 -7.77
N LYS A 267 -2.74 11.48 -6.60
CA LYS A 267 -2.26 12.86 -6.48
C LYS A 267 -0.75 12.99 -6.69
N ALA A 268 -0.01 11.91 -6.42
CA ALA A 268 1.43 11.90 -6.57
C ALA A 268 1.89 11.77 -8.04
N LEU A 269 1.01 11.43 -8.98
CA LEU A 269 1.36 11.41 -10.40
C LEU A 269 1.55 12.82 -10.95
N ASP A 270 2.44 12.94 -11.93
CA ASP A 270 2.78 14.19 -12.58
C ASP A 270 1.56 14.89 -13.19
N LYS A 271 1.62 16.20 -13.24
CA LYS A 271 0.70 16.99 -14.08
C LYS A 271 1.01 16.74 -15.55
N VAL A 272 0.05 17.03 -16.41
CA VAL A 272 0.21 16.88 -17.86
C VAL A 272 1.12 17.99 -18.40
N ALA A 273 2.39 17.67 -18.59
CA ALA A 273 3.43 18.56 -19.10
C ALA A 273 4.42 17.77 -20.00
N PRO A 274 5.13 18.40 -20.90
CA PRO A 274 6.15 17.75 -21.71
C PRO A 274 7.15 16.96 -20.88
N GLY A 275 7.36 15.68 -21.22
CA GLY A 275 8.27 14.78 -20.54
C GLY A 275 7.74 14.13 -19.25
N SER A 276 6.55 14.52 -18.79
CA SER A 276 5.93 13.98 -17.56
C SER A 276 5.24 12.62 -17.75
N ILE A 277 4.89 11.97 -16.65
CA ILE A 277 4.21 10.67 -16.62
C ILE A 277 2.89 10.80 -15.83
N PRO A 278 1.82 11.35 -16.43
CA PRO A 278 0.55 11.57 -15.74
C PRO A 278 -0.35 10.34 -15.63
N VAL A 279 -0.03 9.25 -16.34
CA VAL A 279 -0.85 8.04 -16.38
C VAL A 279 0.02 6.80 -16.36
N MET A 280 -0.44 5.81 -15.58
CA MET A 280 0.07 4.45 -15.59
C MET A 280 -1.09 3.46 -15.76
N PHE A 281 -0.85 2.36 -16.47
CA PHE A 281 -1.80 1.28 -16.67
C PHE A 281 -1.15 -0.07 -16.45
N GLY A 282 -1.76 -0.94 -15.67
CA GLY A 282 -1.22 -2.27 -15.43
C GLY A 282 -1.83 -2.98 -14.25
N ASP A 283 -1.29 -4.17 -14.00
CA ASP A 283 -1.63 -4.99 -12.83
C ASP A 283 -0.69 -4.65 -11.67
N PHE A 284 -1.12 -3.72 -10.82
CA PHE A 284 -0.33 -3.26 -9.68
C PHE A 284 -0.20 -4.28 -8.54
N ARG A 285 -0.85 -5.44 -8.62
CA ARG A 285 -0.61 -6.54 -7.66
C ARG A 285 0.82 -7.05 -7.73
N TYR A 286 1.54 -6.78 -8.82
CA TYR A 286 2.97 -7.05 -8.95
C TYR A 286 3.86 -5.95 -8.34
N PHE A 287 3.29 -4.86 -7.86
CA PHE A 287 3.97 -3.90 -7.02
C PHE A 287 3.82 -4.32 -5.55
N TRP A 288 4.92 -4.78 -4.97
CA TRP A 288 4.91 -5.32 -3.62
C TRP A 288 5.41 -4.29 -2.63
N ILE A 289 4.61 -4.07 -1.58
CA ILE A 289 4.92 -3.18 -0.46
C ILE A 289 5.26 -4.05 0.73
N GLY A 290 6.49 -3.92 1.26
CA GLY A 290 6.98 -4.66 2.42
C GLY A 290 6.92 -3.80 3.68
N ASP A 291 5.94 -4.03 4.56
CA ASP A 291 5.86 -3.38 5.87
C ASP A 291 6.73 -4.16 6.87
N ARG A 292 7.75 -3.52 7.46
CA ARG A 292 8.70 -4.19 8.36
C ARG A 292 8.43 -3.90 9.81
N GLY A 293 8.02 -4.95 10.53
CA GLY A 293 7.77 -4.90 11.96
C GLY A 293 6.54 -4.05 12.32
N LYS A 294 6.41 -3.74 13.60
CA LYS A 294 5.34 -2.88 14.10
C LYS A 294 5.74 -1.42 14.09
N ARG A 295 4.76 -0.55 13.98
CA ARG A 295 4.91 0.89 14.13
C ARG A 295 5.26 1.24 15.57
N VAL A 296 6.04 2.29 15.75
CA VAL A 296 6.47 2.77 17.06
C VAL A 296 6.00 4.21 17.22
N MET A 297 5.37 4.50 18.37
CA MET A 297 4.99 5.86 18.76
C MET A 297 5.80 6.28 19.99
N LYS A 298 6.25 7.53 20.00
CA LYS A 298 7.00 8.15 21.10
C LYS A 298 6.34 9.45 21.49
N ARG A 299 6.22 9.68 22.80
CA ARG A 299 5.84 10.95 23.40
C ARG A 299 7.09 11.65 23.91
N LEU A 300 7.33 12.87 23.47
CA LEU A 300 8.47 13.71 23.90
C LEU A 300 7.93 14.91 24.66
N VAL A 301 8.15 14.93 25.96
CA VAL A 301 7.69 16.01 26.84
C VAL A 301 8.79 17.06 27.02
N GLU A 302 10.02 16.61 27.31
CA GLU A 302 11.12 17.49 27.73
C GLU A 302 11.56 18.49 26.65
N ARG A 303 11.51 18.07 25.37
CA ARG A 303 12.03 18.88 24.26
C ARG A 303 11.28 20.19 24.03
N TYR A 304 9.99 20.24 24.36
CA TYR A 304 9.10 21.37 24.09
C TYR A 304 8.42 21.88 25.36
N ALA A 305 8.93 21.49 26.54
CA ALA A 305 8.41 21.90 27.85
C ALA A 305 8.45 23.42 28.04
N ASP A 306 9.44 24.10 27.46
CA ASP A 306 9.57 25.55 27.47
C ASP A 306 8.43 26.28 26.73
N ARG A 307 7.67 25.56 25.90
CA ARG A 307 6.57 26.08 25.09
C ARG A 307 5.20 25.54 25.51
N GLY A 308 5.13 24.77 26.60
CA GLY A 308 3.89 24.10 27.01
C GLY A 308 3.34 23.15 25.95
N GLN A 309 4.22 22.38 25.29
CA GLN A 309 3.86 21.47 24.21
C GLN A 309 4.48 20.09 24.39
N VAL A 310 3.76 19.09 23.90
CA VAL A 310 4.20 17.71 23.82
C VAL A 310 4.28 17.28 22.35
N ALA A 311 5.36 16.60 21.96
CA ALA A 311 5.48 16.02 20.64
C ALA A 311 5.15 14.53 20.65
N PHE A 312 4.32 14.11 19.70
CA PHE A 312 4.09 12.71 19.37
C PHE A 312 4.82 12.40 18.06
N ILE A 313 5.70 11.40 18.09
CA ILE A 313 6.44 10.94 16.92
C ILE A 313 6.02 9.52 16.61
N THR A 314 5.60 9.28 15.37
CA THR A 314 5.42 7.92 14.88
C THR A 314 6.45 7.59 13.81
N SER A 315 6.83 6.33 13.72
CA SER A 315 7.70 5.84 12.66
C SER A 315 7.35 4.42 12.27
N GLU A 316 7.50 4.16 10.98
CA GLU A 316 7.37 2.85 10.36
C GLU A 316 8.56 2.55 9.48
N ARG A 317 8.65 1.33 9.01
CA ARG A 317 9.67 0.90 8.05
C ARG A 317 8.99 0.21 6.88
N VAL A 318 9.16 0.78 5.69
CA VAL A 318 8.51 0.32 4.46
C VAL A 318 9.51 0.31 3.30
N ASP A 319 9.35 -0.62 2.39
CA ASP A 319 9.94 -0.60 1.05
C ASP A 319 8.91 -1.08 0.03
N ALA A 320 9.12 -0.71 -1.23
CA ALA A 320 8.25 -1.16 -2.31
C ALA A 320 9.07 -1.41 -3.58
N LYS A 321 8.70 -2.48 -4.31
CA LYS A 321 9.33 -2.87 -5.56
C LYS A 321 8.32 -3.42 -6.56
N LEU A 322 8.51 -3.07 -7.81
CA LEU A 322 7.82 -3.71 -8.92
C LEU A 322 8.51 -5.03 -9.24
N VAL A 323 7.85 -6.14 -8.90
CA VAL A 323 8.41 -7.49 -9.09
C VAL A 323 8.51 -7.85 -10.57
N LEU A 324 7.52 -7.45 -11.38
CA LEU A 324 7.51 -7.67 -12.83
C LEU A 324 7.33 -6.33 -13.56
N PRO A 325 8.39 -5.73 -14.12
CA PRO A 325 8.31 -4.45 -14.84
C PRO A 325 7.32 -4.46 -16.01
N GLU A 326 7.19 -5.60 -16.71
CA GLU A 326 6.26 -5.76 -17.83
C GLU A 326 4.77 -5.72 -17.45
N ALA A 327 4.43 -5.84 -16.15
CA ALA A 327 3.04 -5.83 -15.66
C ALA A 327 2.45 -4.42 -15.58
N VAL A 328 3.27 -3.37 -15.61
CA VAL A 328 2.86 -1.96 -15.54
C VAL A 328 3.50 -1.18 -16.66
N LYS A 329 2.72 -0.35 -17.33
CA LYS A 329 3.17 0.53 -18.41
C LYS A 329 2.82 1.98 -18.11
N MET A 330 3.66 2.90 -18.60
CA MET A 330 3.53 4.35 -18.37
C MET A 330 3.22 5.06 -19.68
N LEU A 331 2.39 6.10 -19.60
CA LEU A 331 2.23 7.08 -20.66
C LEU A 331 3.18 8.24 -20.40
N LYS A 332 4.11 8.46 -21.32
CA LYS A 332 5.00 9.63 -21.30
C LYS A 332 4.43 10.70 -22.22
N ILE A 333 4.31 11.91 -21.73
CA ILE A 333 3.91 13.04 -22.54
C ILE A 333 5.08 13.47 -23.44
N SER A 334 4.86 13.55 -24.74
CA SER A 334 5.89 13.97 -25.70
C SER A 334 6.29 15.42 -25.50
N GLY A 335 7.54 15.73 -25.87
CA GLY A 335 8.15 17.04 -25.72
C GLY A 335 9.32 17.05 -24.73
N THR A 336 10.07 18.13 -24.75
CA THR A 336 11.22 18.31 -23.85
C THR A 336 10.75 18.88 -22.53
N PRO A 337 11.15 18.30 -21.38
CA PRO A 337 10.84 18.89 -20.06
C PRO A 337 11.32 20.32 -19.99
N ALA A 338 10.52 21.22 -19.44
CA ALA A 338 10.99 22.57 -19.12
C ALA A 338 12.18 22.44 -18.15
N THR A 339 13.34 22.94 -18.54
CA THR A 339 14.50 23.04 -17.65
C THR A 339 14.12 23.91 -16.46
N GLU A 340 14.15 23.36 -15.26
CA GLU A 340 14.02 24.19 -14.05
C GLU A 340 15.14 25.22 -14.07
N PRO A 341 14.87 26.52 -13.85
CA PRO A 341 15.90 27.50 -13.68
C PRO A 341 16.75 27.08 -12.48
N GLU A 342 18.05 26.91 -12.70
CA GLU A 342 19.03 26.69 -11.63
C GLU A 342 18.87 27.81 -10.59
N ALA A 343 18.56 27.42 -9.36
CA ALA A 343 18.41 28.29 -8.21
C ALA A 343 19.74 28.50 -7.49
#